data_d435103650de88c0cbc405a64fdbd15b
#
_entry.id   d435103650de88c0cbc405a64fdbd15b
#
_cell.length_a   1.000
_cell.length_b   1.000
_cell.length_c   1.000
_cell.angle_alpha   90.00
_cell.angle_beta   90.00
_cell.angle_gamma   90.00
#
_symmetry.space_group_name_H-M   'P 1'
#
loop_
_entity.id
_entity.type
_entity.pdbx_description
1 polymer ?
#
loop_
_entity_poly.entity_id
_entity_poly.type
_entity_poly.pdbx_seq_one_letter_code
_entity_poly.pdbx_strand_id
1 'polypeptide(L)'
;MELKKIFSVIGKNRFLFLLGAVGLVLLLFTGAPDKKSETVSPIDACEAYRVALENEIADTCRAVKGVGEARVLLTLATTEIAVYEKNQSGESETVAATGGNPLLLAYRMPEIAGVSVVCTGGGNSAVKQELTALLGKALDLNSTAIHIAPLK
;
A
#
# COMPACT_ATOMS: atom_id res chain seq x y z
N MET A 1 23.00 -6.59 55.07
CA MET A 1 24.45 -6.96 54.98
C MET A 1 24.93 -7.29 53.59
N GLU A 2 24.11 -7.13 52.56
CA GLU A 2 24.41 -7.55 51.18
C GLU A 2 24.95 -6.43 50.27
N LEU A 3 24.67 -5.14 50.58
CA LEU A 3 25.08 -4.01 49.73
C LEU A 3 26.60 -3.82 49.65
N LYS A 4 27.36 -4.19 50.70
CA LYS A 4 28.83 -4.09 50.73
C LYS A 4 29.53 -5.10 49.81
N LYS A 5 28.94 -6.28 49.57
CA LYS A 5 29.47 -7.28 48.66
C LYS A 5 29.31 -6.86 47.19
N ILE A 6 28.20 -6.19 46.89
CA ILE A 6 27.94 -5.67 45.53
C ILE A 6 28.94 -4.57 45.17
N PHE A 7 29.26 -3.66 46.13
CA PHE A 7 30.25 -2.60 45.92
C PHE A 7 31.69 -3.10 45.72
N SER A 8 32.06 -4.22 46.35
CA SER A 8 33.39 -4.81 46.22
C SER A 8 33.63 -5.46 44.85
N VAL A 9 32.59 -6.00 44.21
CA VAL A 9 32.67 -6.60 42.88
C VAL A 9 32.75 -5.51 41.78
N ILE A 10 32.13 -4.34 42.03
CA ILE A 10 32.15 -3.18 41.14
C ILE A 10 33.56 -2.61 40.96
N GLY A 11 34.44 -2.70 42.01
CA GLY A 11 35.79 -2.16 41.97
C GLY A 11 36.73 -2.89 41.00
N LYS A 12 36.54 -4.18 40.77
CA LYS A 12 37.45 -5.01 39.96
C LYS A 12 37.10 -5.04 38.46
N ASN A 13 35.86 -4.70 38.08
CA ASN A 13 35.39 -4.72 36.71
C ASN A 13 34.66 -3.43 36.31
N ARG A 14 35.24 -2.26 36.61
CA ARG A 14 34.68 -0.93 36.30
C ARG A 14 34.28 -0.80 34.81
N PHE A 15 35.06 -1.41 33.95
CA PHE A 15 34.84 -1.38 32.51
C PHE A 15 33.58 -2.17 32.10
N LEU A 16 33.32 -3.31 32.73
CA LEU A 16 32.11 -4.12 32.46
C LEU A 16 30.85 -3.43 32.94
N PHE A 17 30.89 -2.75 34.07
CA PHE A 17 29.75 -1.97 34.61
C PHE A 17 29.48 -0.73 33.77
N LEU A 18 30.52 -0.05 33.26
CA LEU A 18 30.39 1.07 32.33
C LEU A 18 29.76 0.62 31.02
N LEU A 19 30.21 -0.53 30.48
CA LEU A 19 29.64 -1.09 29.24
C LEU A 19 28.18 -1.49 29.43
N GLY A 20 27.83 -2.09 30.57
CA GLY A 20 26.45 -2.43 30.91
C GLY A 20 25.55 -1.19 31.10
N ALA A 21 26.06 -0.14 31.76
CA ALA A 21 25.33 1.11 31.93
C ALA A 21 25.08 1.83 30.58
N VAL A 22 26.07 1.85 29.71
CA VAL A 22 25.92 2.39 28.35
C VAL A 22 24.89 1.57 27.54
N GLY A 23 24.91 0.25 27.65
CA GLY A 23 23.93 -0.61 27.04
C GLY A 23 22.50 -0.36 27.55
N LEU A 24 22.35 -0.17 28.87
CA LEU A 24 21.05 0.15 29.46
C LEU A 24 20.54 1.54 29.06
N VAL A 25 21.42 2.52 28.97
CA VAL A 25 21.08 3.87 28.48
C VAL A 25 20.68 3.81 27.00
N LEU A 26 21.40 3.05 26.18
CA LEU A 26 21.03 2.83 24.77
C LEU A 26 19.67 2.14 24.63
N LEU A 27 19.35 1.18 25.50
CA LEU A 27 18.02 0.54 25.52
C LEU A 27 16.89 1.52 25.92
N LEU A 28 17.18 2.49 26.78
CA LEU A 28 16.20 3.52 27.15
C LEU A 28 16.04 4.59 26.07
N PHE A 29 17.10 4.83 25.27
CA PHE A 29 17.06 5.75 24.13
C PHE A 29 16.57 5.10 22.83
N THR A 30 16.78 3.81 22.63
CA THR A 30 16.05 3.03 21.67
C THR A 30 14.69 2.69 22.27
N GLY A 31 13.83 3.69 22.39
CA GLY A 31 12.40 3.43 22.49
C GLY A 31 12.12 2.44 21.37
N ALA A 32 11.70 1.21 21.74
CA ALA A 32 11.24 0.26 20.76
C ALA A 32 10.28 1.04 19.87
N PRO A 33 10.47 1.08 18.53
CA PRO A 33 9.41 1.54 17.70
C PRO A 33 8.26 0.60 18.07
N ASP A 34 7.24 1.13 18.75
CA ASP A 34 5.96 0.48 18.77
C ASP A 34 5.66 0.22 17.30
N LYS A 35 5.99 -0.98 16.83
CA LYS A 35 5.29 -1.58 15.73
C LYS A 35 3.87 -1.77 16.27
N LYS A 36 3.13 -0.66 16.36
CA LYS A 36 1.72 -0.72 16.05
C LYS A 36 1.72 -1.41 14.71
N SER A 37 1.39 -2.68 14.71
CA SER A 37 0.71 -3.27 13.57
C SER A 37 -0.54 -2.42 13.46
N GLU A 38 -0.41 -1.28 12.75
CA GLU A 38 -1.57 -0.67 12.15
C GLU A 38 -2.10 -1.82 11.28
N THR A 39 -3.12 -2.45 11.77
CA THR A 39 -4.04 -3.21 10.96
C THR A 39 -4.61 -2.13 10.04
N VAL A 40 -3.85 -1.83 8.96
CA VAL A 40 -4.32 -0.97 7.89
C VAL A 40 -5.64 -1.60 7.48
N SER A 41 -6.71 -0.88 7.69
CA SER A 41 -8.02 -1.34 7.27
C SER A 41 -7.91 -1.71 5.78
N PRO A 42 -8.50 -2.81 5.32
CA PRO A 42 -8.49 -3.15 3.89
C PRO A 42 -8.95 -1.98 3.01
N ILE A 43 -9.84 -1.16 3.51
CA ILE A 43 -10.33 0.06 2.84
C ILE A 43 -9.21 1.10 2.71
N ASP A 44 -8.41 1.31 3.77
CA ASP A 44 -7.31 2.28 3.75
C ASP A 44 -6.18 1.83 2.81
N ALA A 45 -5.93 0.52 2.74
CA ALA A 45 -4.96 -0.06 1.82
C ALA A 45 -5.40 0.12 0.35
N CYS A 46 -6.68 -0.11 0.06
CA CYS A 46 -7.28 0.08 -1.26
C CYS A 46 -7.23 1.55 -1.70
N GLU A 47 -7.52 2.48 -0.79
CA GLU A 47 -7.46 3.91 -1.04
C GLU A 47 -6.02 4.38 -1.30
N ALA A 48 -5.07 3.93 -0.50
CA ALA A 48 -3.65 4.24 -0.69
C ALA A 48 -3.14 3.71 -2.04
N TYR A 49 -3.55 2.50 -2.43
CA TYR A 49 -3.23 1.92 -3.74
C TYR A 49 -3.82 2.75 -4.88
N ARG A 50 -5.11 3.15 -4.79
CA ARG A 50 -5.77 3.99 -5.79
C ARG A 50 -5.04 5.31 -5.99
N VAL A 51 -4.71 6.01 -4.90
CA VAL A 51 -4.00 7.30 -4.95
C VAL A 51 -2.60 7.16 -5.54
N ALA A 52 -1.87 6.10 -5.17
CA ALA A 52 -0.55 5.84 -5.74
C ALA A 52 -0.62 5.62 -7.26
N LEU A 53 -1.59 4.82 -7.72
CA LEU A 53 -1.79 4.53 -9.13
C LEU A 53 -2.26 5.76 -9.93
N GLU A 54 -3.13 6.60 -9.37
CA GLU A 54 -3.54 7.87 -9.98
C GLU A 54 -2.35 8.80 -10.23
N ASN A 55 -1.42 8.88 -9.28
CA ASN A 55 -0.21 9.68 -9.42
C ASN A 55 0.74 9.12 -10.49
N GLU A 56 0.96 7.81 -10.52
CA GLU A 56 1.80 7.15 -11.51
C GLU A 56 1.25 7.33 -12.94
N ILE A 57 -0.07 7.18 -13.10
CA ILE A 57 -0.74 7.42 -14.40
C ILE A 57 -0.65 8.89 -14.79
N ALA A 58 -0.83 9.83 -13.85
CA ALA A 58 -0.70 11.25 -14.13
C ALA A 58 0.70 11.62 -14.61
N ASP A 59 1.74 11.06 -13.98
CA ASP A 59 3.14 11.27 -14.39
C ASP A 59 3.41 10.69 -15.78
N THR A 60 2.89 9.51 -16.06
CA THR A 60 2.97 8.87 -17.38
C THR A 60 2.27 9.71 -18.45
N CYS A 61 1.07 10.23 -18.16
CA CYS A 61 0.34 11.11 -19.09
C CYS A 61 1.12 12.40 -19.37
N ARG A 62 1.78 13.00 -18.38
CA ARG A 62 2.62 14.22 -18.56
C ARG A 62 3.81 13.98 -19.47
N ALA A 63 4.31 12.76 -19.56
CA ALA A 63 5.39 12.41 -20.46
C ALA A 63 4.98 12.36 -21.95
N VAL A 64 3.67 12.35 -22.25
CA VAL A 64 3.16 12.34 -23.61
C VAL A 64 3.31 13.74 -24.24
N LYS A 65 3.82 13.80 -25.45
CA LYS A 65 4.01 15.05 -26.19
C LYS A 65 2.69 15.81 -26.38
N GLY A 66 2.65 17.04 -25.94
CA GLY A 66 1.47 17.91 -26.03
C GLY A 66 0.56 17.86 -24.82
N VAL A 67 0.91 17.06 -23.82
CA VAL A 67 0.29 17.04 -22.49
C VAL A 67 1.14 17.89 -21.54
N GLY A 68 0.49 18.81 -20.84
CA GLY A 68 1.13 19.56 -19.76
C GLY A 68 0.72 19.00 -18.40
N GLU A 69 0.06 19.82 -17.58
CA GLU A 69 -0.50 19.33 -16.31
C GLU A 69 -1.57 18.28 -16.57
N ALA A 70 -1.54 17.19 -15.82
CA ALA A 70 -2.53 16.13 -15.88
C ALA A 70 -2.97 15.73 -14.47
N ARG A 71 -4.29 15.50 -14.32
CA ARG A 71 -4.92 14.94 -13.14
C ARG A 71 -5.74 13.73 -13.55
N VAL A 72 -5.65 12.69 -12.75
CA VAL A 72 -6.29 11.41 -13.03
C VAL A 72 -7.24 11.07 -11.88
N LEU A 73 -8.37 10.48 -12.23
CA LEU A 73 -9.31 9.88 -11.31
C LEU A 73 -9.59 8.46 -11.78
N LEU A 74 -9.35 7.49 -10.90
CA LEU A 74 -9.65 6.09 -11.14
C LEU A 74 -10.97 5.68 -10.49
N THR A 75 -11.75 4.88 -11.21
CA THR A 75 -12.90 4.18 -10.67
C THR A 75 -12.57 2.70 -10.56
N LEU A 76 -12.70 2.15 -9.34
CA LEU A 76 -12.49 0.73 -9.08
C LEU A 76 -13.83 0.00 -9.18
N ALA A 77 -13.85 -1.16 -9.83
CA ALA A 77 -15.05 -2.00 -9.98
C ALA A 77 -15.38 -2.73 -8.69
N THR A 78 -14.35 -3.12 -7.94
CA THR A 78 -14.47 -3.86 -6.70
C THR A 78 -13.50 -3.30 -5.67
N THR A 79 -13.90 -3.34 -4.41
CA THR A 79 -12.97 -3.19 -3.29
C THR A 79 -12.17 -4.48 -3.14
N GLU A 80 -11.09 -4.44 -2.36
CA GLU A 80 -10.28 -5.59 -2.03
C GLU A 80 -11.15 -6.79 -1.61
N ILE A 81 -10.99 -7.93 -2.30
CA ILE A 81 -11.74 -9.14 -2.01
C ILE A 81 -10.83 -10.10 -1.26
N ALA A 82 -11.16 -10.36 0.01
CA ALA A 82 -10.53 -11.44 0.77
C ALA A 82 -10.94 -12.79 0.16
N VAL A 83 -9.97 -13.53 -0.33
CA VAL A 83 -10.20 -14.89 -0.87
C VAL A 83 -9.95 -15.87 0.25
N TYR A 84 -11.01 -16.58 0.66
CA TYR A 84 -10.95 -17.63 1.67
C TYR A 84 -10.83 -18.99 0.99
N GLU A 85 -10.15 -19.93 1.66
CA GLU A 85 -10.13 -21.31 1.22
C GLU A 85 -11.52 -21.92 1.37
N LYS A 86 -11.97 -22.60 0.31
CA LYS A 86 -13.27 -23.24 0.28
C LYS A 86 -13.08 -24.75 0.32
N ASN A 87 -13.68 -25.40 1.30
CA ASN A 87 -13.78 -26.85 1.32
C ASN A 87 -14.92 -27.29 0.41
N GLN A 88 -14.58 -28.01 -0.66
CA GLN A 88 -15.57 -28.72 -1.47
C GLN A 88 -15.88 -30.06 -0.78
N SER A 89 -16.99 -30.10 -0.08
CA SER A 89 -17.50 -31.32 0.51
C SER A 89 -18.95 -31.57 0.00
N GLY A 90 -19.03 -32.25 -1.13
CA GLY A 90 -20.33 -32.54 -1.78
C GLY A 90 -20.93 -31.29 -2.47
N GLU A 91 -22.24 -31.13 -2.41
CA GLU A 91 -23.01 -30.04 -3.05
C GLU A 91 -22.97 -28.71 -2.27
N SER A 92 -22.31 -28.62 -1.12
CA SER A 92 -22.20 -27.38 -0.34
C SER A 92 -20.77 -26.89 -0.27
N GLU A 93 -20.58 -25.65 -0.72
CA GLU A 93 -19.34 -24.91 -0.64
C GLU A 93 -19.28 -24.22 0.74
N THR A 94 -18.37 -24.68 1.61
CA THR A 94 -18.17 -24.07 2.94
C THR A 94 -16.77 -23.49 3.04
N VAL A 95 -16.65 -22.32 3.70
CA VAL A 95 -15.34 -21.70 3.94
C VAL A 95 -14.54 -22.57 4.90
N ALA A 96 -13.31 -22.95 4.50
CA ALA A 96 -12.40 -23.68 5.38
C ALA A 96 -12.05 -22.83 6.60
N ALA A 97 -12.22 -23.38 7.80
CA ALA A 97 -11.92 -22.71 9.05
C ALA A 97 -10.99 -23.55 9.92
N THR A 98 -9.96 -22.94 10.46
CA THR A 98 -9.07 -23.56 11.46
C THR A 98 -9.31 -22.86 12.79
N GLY A 99 -9.77 -23.64 13.81
CA GLY A 99 -10.06 -23.08 15.13
C GLY A 99 -11.22 -22.06 15.17
N GLY A 100 -12.16 -22.14 14.20
CA GLY A 100 -13.32 -21.24 14.12
C GLY A 100 -13.07 -19.94 13.34
N ASN A 101 -11.84 -19.71 12.87
CA ASN A 101 -11.51 -18.57 12.02
C ASN A 101 -11.37 -19.00 10.55
N PRO A 102 -11.96 -18.26 9.60
CA PRO A 102 -11.83 -18.55 8.17
C PRO A 102 -10.36 -18.44 7.73
N LEU A 103 -9.90 -19.42 6.94
CA LEU A 103 -8.55 -19.46 6.42
C LEU A 103 -8.44 -18.48 5.24
N LEU A 104 -7.79 -17.33 5.47
CA LEU A 104 -7.54 -16.34 4.45
C LEU A 104 -6.38 -16.82 3.55
N LEU A 105 -6.64 -17.02 2.26
CA LEU A 105 -5.61 -17.43 1.29
C LEU A 105 -4.86 -16.26 0.70
N ALA A 106 -5.57 -15.23 0.27
CA ALA A 106 -5.00 -14.07 -0.40
C ALA A 106 -5.99 -12.90 -0.44
N TYR A 107 -5.46 -11.71 -0.69
CA TYR A 107 -6.25 -10.56 -1.11
C TYR A 107 -6.13 -10.41 -2.62
N ARG A 108 -7.27 -10.24 -3.30
CA ARG A 108 -7.28 -9.91 -4.71
C ARG A 108 -7.22 -8.40 -4.88
N MET A 109 -6.32 -7.92 -5.73
CA MET A 109 -6.25 -6.50 -6.09
C MET A 109 -7.56 -6.04 -6.73
N PRO A 110 -8.03 -4.81 -6.44
CA PRO A 110 -9.22 -4.27 -7.08
C PRO A 110 -9.02 -4.08 -8.58
N GLU A 111 -10.05 -4.39 -9.36
CA GLU A 111 -10.05 -4.16 -10.80
C GLU A 111 -10.42 -2.71 -11.12
N ILE A 112 -9.76 -2.13 -12.12
CA ILE A 112 -10.05 -0.78 -12.58
C ILE A 112 -11.26 -0.83 -13.51
N ALA A 113 -12.33 -0.10 -13.18
CA ALA A 113 -13.53 -0.02 -14.01
C ALA A 113 -13.44 1.09 -15.06
N GLY A 114 -12.68 2.15 -14.77
CA GLY A 114 -12.54 3.27 -15.68
C GLY A 114 -11.53 4.30 -15.21
N VAL A 115 -11.12 5.17 -16.13
CA VAL A 115 -10.19 6.26 -15.87
C VAL A 115 -10.67 7.55 -16.50
N SER A 116 -10.61 8.63 -15.74
CA SER A 116 -10.86 9.99 -16.23
C SER A 116 -9.59 10.83 -16.08
N VAL A 117 -9.15 11.42 -17.20
CA VAL A 117 -7.95 12.26 -17.26
C VAL A 117 -8.36 13.67 -17.63
N VAL A 118 -7.97 14.65 -16.83
CA VAL A 118 -8.11 16.07 -17.14
C VAL A 118 -6.71 16.62 -17.35
N CYS A 119 -6.38 17.06 -18.57
CA CYS A 119 -5.02 17.49 -18.89
C CYS A 119 -4.99 18.71 -19.83
N THR A 120 -3.91 19.46 -19.71
CA THR A 120 -3.56 20.49 -20.71
C THR A 120 -3.31 19.77 -22.05
N GLY A 121 -3.91 20.30 -23.13
CA GLY A 121 -3.84 19.65 -24.44
C GLY A 121 -4.91 18.58 -24.68
N GLY A 122 -5.71 18.21 -23.67
CA GLY A 122 -6.81 17.26 -23.77
C GLY A 122 -7.94 17.65 -24.75
N GLY A 123 -7.95 18.89 -25.25
CA GLY A 123 -8.82 19.30 -26.34
C GLY A 123 -8.35 18.88 -27.73
N ASN A 124 -7.09 18.52 -27.89
CA ASN A 124 -6.49 18.09 -29.16
C ASN A 124 -6.85 16.62 -29.45
N SER A 125 -7.39 16.35 -30.62
CA SER A 125 -7.80 15.00 -31.03
C SER A 125 -6.63 14.01 -31.10
N ALA A 126 -5.45 14.45 -31.53
CA ALA A 126 -4.26 13.60 -31.58
C ALA A 126 -3.80 13.20 -30.17
N VAL A 127 -3.79 14.13 -29.21
CA VAL A 127 -3.46 13.87 -27.80
C VAL A 127 -4.48 12.92 -27.20
N LYS A 128 -5.78 13.12 -27.46
CA LYS A 128 -6.83 12.21 -27.00
C LYS A 128 -6.64 10.78 -27.50
N GLN A 129 -6.35 10.61 -28.79
CA GLN A 129 -6.13 9.28 -29.37
C GLN A 129 -4.93 8.59 -28.73
N GLU A 130 -3.81 9.31 -28.59
CA GLU A 130 -2.59 8.77 -27.99
C GLU A 130 -2.80 8.36 -26.55
N LEU A 131 -3.40 9.24 -25.73
CA LEU A 131 -3.71 8.92 -24.34
C LEU A 131 -4.71 7.77 -24.21
N THR A 132 -5.73 7.70 -25.07
CA THR A 132 -6.69 6.60 -25.05
C THR A 132 -6.02 5.27 -25.42
N ALA A 133 -5.14 5.26 -26.41
CA ALA A 133 -4.39 4.06 -26.78
C ALA A 133 -3.42 3.62 -25.68
N LEU A 134 -2.70 4.57 -25.07
CA LEU A 134 -1.78 4.32 -23.98
C LEU A 134 -2.50 3.73 -22.77
N LEU A 135 -3.55 4.41 -22.28
CA LEU A 135 -4.30 3.99 -21.11
C LEU A 135 -5.06 2.69 -21.33
N GLY A 136 -5.63 2.50 -22.53
CA GLY A 136 -6.29 1.25 -22.88
C GLY A 136 -5.35 0.05 -22.84
N LYS A 137 -4.10 0.22 -23.31
CA LYS A 137 -3.07 -0.82 -23.26
C LYS A 137 -2.52 -1.04 -21.85
N ALA A 138 -2.26 0.05 -21.12
CA ALA A 138 -1.62 -0.03 -19.79
C ALA A 138 -2.55 -0.59 -18.72
N LEU A 139 -3.84 -0.27 -18.81
CA LEU A 139 -4.85 -0.63 -17.80
C LEU A 139 -5.81 -1.74 -18.25
N ASP A 140 -5.62 -2.28 -19.44
CA ASP A 140 -6.53 -3.25 -20.08
C ASP A 140 -7.99 -2.77 -20.12
N LEU A 141 -8.17 -1.47 -20.42
CA LEU A 141 -9.49 -0.83 -20.46
C LEU A 141 -10.00 -0.65 -21.88
N ASN A 142 -11.31 -0.81 -22.04
CA ASN A 142 -11.99 -0.42 -23.26
C ASN A 142 -11.98 1.10 -23.42
N SER A 143 -11.94 1.60 -24.64
CA SER A 143 -11.96 3.05 -24.95
C SER A 143 -13.20 3.77 -24.37
N THR A 144 -14.31 3.06 -24.17
CA THR A 144 -15.53 3.58 -23.54
C THR A 144 -15.37 3.86 -22.04
N ALA A 145 -14.41 3.19 -21.38
CA ALA A 145 -14.10 3.37 -19.97
C ALA A 145 -13.04 4.47 -19.73
N ILE A 146 -12.54 5.10 -20.79
CA ILE A 146 -11.50 6.12 -20.75
C ILE A 146 -12.12 7.47 -21.15
N HIS A 147 -12.06 8.46 -20.27
CA HIS A 147 -12.53 9.79 -20.56
C HIS A 147 -11.39 10.82 -20.44
N ILE A 148 -11.22 11.65 -21.48
CA ILE A 148 -10.18 12.66 -21.52
C ILE A 148 -10.82 14.03 -21.77
N ALA A 149 -10.60 14.96 -20.84
CA ALA A 149 -11.10 16.31 -20.88
C ALA A 149 -9.97 17.36 -20.86
N PRO A 150 -10.17 18.52 -21.49
CA PRO A 150 -9.20 19.62 -21.39
C PRO A 150 -9.20 20.23 -19.99
N LEU A 151 -8.01 20.52 -19.48
CA LEU A 151 -7.81 21.35 -18.30
C LEU A 151 -8.08 22.83 -18.70
N LYS A 152 -8.82 23.56 -17.87
CA LYS A 152 -9.07 25.01 -18.07
C LYS A 152 -7.88 25.83 -17.70
#